data_89b6c92711195952c5c920e5a5cba66b
#
_entry.id   89b6c92711195952c5c920e5a5cba66b
#
_cell.length_a   1.000
_cell.length_b   1.000
_cell.length_c   1.000
_cell.angle_alpha   90.00
_cell.angle_beta   90.00
_cell.angle_gamma   90.00
#
_symmetry.space_group_name_H-M   'P 1'
#
loop_
_entity.id
_entity.type
_entity.pdbx_description
1 polymer ?
#
loop_
_entity_poly.entity_id
_entity_poly.type
_entity_poly.pdbx_seq_one_letter_code
_entity_poly.pdbx_strand_id
1 'polypeptide(L)'
;MRRVAVTGLGVVAPGGIGRKAFWELLTSGSTATRTISLFDPTGFRSRIAAECDFDPAAEGLSPQEIRRMDRAAQFAVVSAREALADSGLDPAATPPSRIGVTLGSAVGCTMSLEREYVVLSDGGRHWCVDPGYGVPHLYDYMVPSSMATEVAWTCGAEGPVTLISTGCTSGLDAVGYGARLIAEGSADVVLAGATDAPISPITVACFDAIKATSPRNDDPAHASRPFDRDRNGFVLGEGAAVFVLEELERARARDAHVYCEVAGYATRGNAYHMTGLKPDGREMAEAIRAALAGARVNPDEVDYINAHGSGT
;
A
#
# COMPACT_ATOMS: atom_id res chain seq x y z
N MET A 1 -20.54 5.37 -18.49
CA MET A 1 -19.80 5.25 -17.23
C MET A 1 -19.30 6.62 -16.84
N ARG A 2 -19.33 6.98 -15.55
CA ARG A 2 -18.74 8.22 -15.04
C ARG A 2 -17.22 8.16 -15.18
N ARG A 3 -16.58 9.31 -15.42
CA ARG A 3 -15.12 9.46 -15.41
C ARG A 3 -14.63 9.64 -13.99
N VAL A 4 -13.40 9.21 -13.73
CA VAL A 4 -12.83 9.21 -12.37
C VAL A 4 -11.55 10.02 -12.36
N ALA A 5 -11.52 11.05 -11.53
CA ALA A 5 -10.38 11.92 -11.32
C ALA A 5 -9.61 11.56 -10.04
N VAL A 6 -8.30 11.77 -10.05
CA VAL A 6 -7.46 11.82 -8.85
C VAL A 6 -7.33 13.28 -8.44
N THR A 7 -7.86 13.63 -7.28
CA THR A 7 -7.90 15.01 -6.79
C THR A 7 -7.01 15.26 -5.58
N GLY A 8 -6.52 14.21 -4.93
CA GLY A 8 -5.63 14.32 -3.79
C GLY A 8 -4.68 13.15 -3.66
N LEU A 9 -3.51 13.42 -3.13
CA LEU A 9 -2.40 12.47 -2.93
C LEU A 9 -1.90 12.55 -1.49
N GLY A 10 -1.65 11.40 -0.87
CA GLY A 10 -0.95 11.31 0.41
C GLY A 10 0.00 10.13 0.42
N VAL A 11 1.17 10.30 1.02
CA VAL A 11 2.26 9.34 0.95
C VAL A 11 3.00 9.25 2.29
N VAL A 12 3.23 8.03 2.74
CA VAL A 12 4.23 7.69 3.75
C VAL A 12 5.21 6.73 3.10
N ALA A 13 6.46 7.12 2.96
CA ALA A 13 7.45 6.32 2.26
C ALA A 13 8.83 6.42 2.93
N PRO A 14 9.72 5.45 2.73
CA PRO A 14 11.10 5.55 3.15
C PRO A 14 11.78 6.78 2.57
N GLY A 15 12.53 7.49 3.41
CA GLY A 15 13.24 8.71 3.02
C GLY A 15 12.38 9.97 2.94
N GLY A 16 11.06 9.87 3.22
CA GLY A 16 10.20 11.06 3.30
C GLY A 16 8.76 10.76 3.64
N ILE A 17 8.23 11.50 4.64
CA ILE A 17 6.82 11.51 4.97
C ILE A 17 6.16 12.69 4.25
N GLY A 18 5.07 12.40 3.57
CA GLY A 18 4.36 13.36 2.73
C GLY A 18 4.84 13.38 1.27
N ARG A 19 3.92 13.71 0.36
CA ARG A 19 4.13 13.70 -1.09
C ARG A 19 5.30 14.59 -1.54
N LYS A 20 5.55 15.71 -0.87
CA LYS A 20 6.63 16.62 -1.22
C LYS A 20 8.00 15.99 -0.93
N ALA A 21 8.21 15.48 0.27
CA ALA A 21 9.46 14.83 0.65
C ALA A 21 9.73 13.58 -0.20
N PHE A 22 8.68 12.79 -0.49
CA PHE A 22 8.78 11.65 -1.38
C PHE A 22 9.19 12.05 -2.80
N TRP A 23 8.62 13.13 -3.34
CA TRP A 23 8.98 13.65 -4.65
C TRP A 23 10.44 14.15 -4.71
N GLU A 24 10.90 14.84 -3.66
CA GLU A 24 12.29 15.28 -3.52
C GLU A 24 13.26 14.08 -3.51
N LEU A 25 12.92 13.00 -2.78
CA LEU A 25 13.72 11.77 -2.80
C LEU A 25 13.78 11.16 -4.20
N LEU A 26 12.64 10.98 -4.85
CA LEU A 26 12.56 10.38 -6.19
C LEU A 26 13.40 11.17 -7.22
N THR A 27 13.31 12.48 -7.18
CA THR A 27 14.01 13.34 -8.15
C THR A 27 15.49 13.54 -7.83
N SER A 28 15.92 13.27 -6.59
CA SER A 28 17.34 13.30 -6.22
C SER A 28 18.14 12.10 -6.75
N GLY A 29 17.46 11.02 -7.16
CA GLY A 29 18.08 9.76 -7.54
C GLY A 29 18.72 9.00 -6.37
N SER A 30 18.40 9.40 -5.12
CA SER A 30 18.89 8.74 -3.91
C SER A 30 18.03 7.53 -3.55
N THR A 31 18.60 6.61 -2.77
CA THR A 31 17.88 5.46 -2.20
C THR A 31 17.71 5.61 -0.70
N ALA A 32 16.61 5.09 -0.17
CA ALA A 32 16.37 4.97 1.27
C ALA A 32 16.71 3.57 1.82
N THR A 33 17.30 2.70 1.01
CA THR A 33 17.69 1.35 1.43
C THR A 33 18.84 1.41 2.42
N ARG A 34 18.68 0.73 3.55
CA ARG A 34 19.68 0.66 4.63
C ARG A 34 19.66 -0.69 5.33
N THR A 35 20.60 -0.93 6.24
CA THR A 35 20.52 -2.08 7.15
C THR A 35 19.25 -1.97 8.00
N ILE A 36 18.53 -3.09 8.17
CA ILE A 36 17.34 -3.15 9.02
C ILE A 36 17.69 -2.73 10.45
N SER A 37 16.89 -1.81 10.99
CA SER A 37 17.03 -1.29 12.36
C SER A 37 15.82 -1.63 13.27
N LEU A 38 14.69 -2.03 12.70
CA LEU A 38 13.47 -2.36 13.44
C LEU A 38 13.57 -3.64 14.27
N PHE A 39 14.50 -4.52 13.91
CA PHE A 39 14.86 -5.73 14.68
C PHE A 39 16.31 -6.14 14.39
N ASP A 40 16.86 -7.11 15.14
CA ASP A 40 18.19 -7.66 14.86
C ASP A 40 18.13 -8.59 13.62
N PRO A 41 18.69 -8.20 12.47
CA PRO A 41 18.65 -8.99 11.25
C PRO A 41 19.76 -10.07 11.17
N THR A 42 20.52 -10.28 12.25
CA THR A 42 21.60 -11.28 12.27
C THR A 42 21.04 -12.67 11.97
N GLY A 43 21.65 -13.35 11.00
CA GLY A 43 21.21 -14.70 10.57
C GLY A 43 20.23 -14.71 9.41
N PHE A 44 19.63 -13.58 9.05
CA PHE A 44 18.79 -13.49 7.84
C PHE A 44 19.66 -13.39 6.58
N ARG A 45 19.13 -13.94 5.45
CA ARG A 45 19.77 -13.84 4.14
C ARG A 45 19.83 -12.39 3.68
N SER A 46 18.71 -11.67 3.76
CA SER A 46 18.63 -10.24 3.51
C SER A 46 18.55 -9.49 4.83
N ARG A 47 19.47 -8.55 5.04
CA ARG A 47 19.58 -7.72 6.25
C ARG A 47 19.35 -6.24 5.96
N ILE A 48 18.79 -5.95 4.78
CA ILE A 48 18.57 -4.60 4.28
C ILE A 48 17.09 -4.40 3.96
N ALA A 49 16.61 -3.19 4.19
CA ALA A 49 15.25 -2.77 3.87
C ALA A 49 15.20 -1.25 3.64
N ALA A 50 14.08 -0.77 3.12
CA ALA A 50 13.73 0.64 3.09
C ALA A 50 12.68 0.92 4.16
N GLU A 51 13.12 1.41 5.31
CA GLU A 51 12.32 1.72 6.49
C GLU A 51 11.87 3.17 6.48
N CYS A 52 10.63 3.43 6.91
CA CYS A 52 10.13 4.78 7.15
C CYS A 52 10.63 5.32 8.49
N ASP A 53 11.21 6.50 8.48
CA ASP A 53 11.52 7.25 9.71
C ASP A 53 10.22 7.91 10.21
N PHE A 54 9.37 7.11 10.85
CA PHE A 54 8.00 7.45 11.18
C PHE A 54 7.78 7.51 12.70
N ASP A 55 7.50 8.71 13.18
CA ASP A 55 7.01 8.95 14.54
C ASP A 55 5.50 9.24 14.48
N PRO A 56 4.64 8.31 14.91
CA PRO A 56 3.20 8.47 14.82
C PRO A 56 2.66 9.70 15.57
N ALA A 57 3.30 10.10 16.67
CA ALA A 57 2.88 11.29 17.41
C ALA A 57 3.24 12.58 16.67
N ALA A 58 4.42 12.64 16.04
CA ALA A 58 4.84 13.76 15.21
C ALA A 58 3.94 13.90 13.97
N GLU A 59 3.42 12.78 13.44
CA GLU A 59 2.48 12.74 12.32
C GLU A 59 1.01 12.98 12.73
N GLY A 60 0.77 13.43 13.97
CA GLY A 60 -0.53 13.87 14.45
C GLY A 60 -1.49 12.76 14.85
N LEU A 61 -0.99 11.55 15.09
CA LEU A 61 -1.81 10.48 15.66
C LEU A 61 -1.92 10.65 17.18
N SER A 62 -3.15 10.53 17.68
CA SER A 62 -3.40 10.56 19.13
C SER A 62 -2.86 9.30 19.83
N PRO A 63 -2.57 9.36 21.15
CA PRO A 63 -2.14 8.17 21.89
C PRO A 63 -3.12 7.00 21.81
N GLN A 64 -4.41 7.26 21.63
CA GLN A 64 -5.42 6.22 21.47
C GLN A 64 -5.33 5.55 20.10
N GLU A 65 -5.17 6.33 19.04
CA GLU A 65 -4.95 5.82 17.68
C GLU A 65 -3.66 4.99 17.59
N ILE A 66 -2.56 5.48 18.17
CA ILE A 66 -1.28 4.78 18.19
C ILE A 66 -1.40 3.40 18.84
N ARG A 67 -2.13 3.29 19.96
CA ARG A 67 -2.32 2.00 20.64
C ARG A 67 -3.24 1.04 19.91
N ARG A 68 -4.23 1.55 19.18
CA ARG A 68 -5.24 0.75 18.49
C ARG A 68 -4.76 0.23 17.15
N MET A 69 -3.96 1.01 16.44
CA MET A 69 -3.56 0.72 15.06
C MET A 69 -2.21 0.01 14.95
N ASP A 70 -2.15 -1.00 14.09
CA ASP A 70 -0.88 -1.50 13.58
C ASP A 70 -0.14 -0.41 12.79
N ARG A 71 1.18 -0.54 12.65
CA ARG A 71 2.01 0.39 11.89
C ARG A 71 1.50 0.63 10.45
N ALA A 72 1.03 -0.43 9.77
CA ALA A 72 0.46 -0.30 8.43
C ALA A 72 -0.82 0.55 8.43
N ALA A 73 -1.69 0.39 9.44
CA ALA A 73 -2.88 1.22 9.59
C ALA A 73 -2.55 2.68 9.91
N GLN A 74 -1.50 2.91 10.73
CA GLN A 74 -1.00 4.27 11.01
C GLN A 74 -0.53 4.97 9.74
N PHE A 75 0.23 4.28 8.89
CA PHE A 75 0.65 4.80 7.58
C PHE A 75 -0.55 5.16 6.70
N ALA A 76 -1.54 4.26 6.62
CA ALA A 76 -2.74 4.49 5.82
C ALA A 76 -3.53 5.72 6.28
N VAL A 77 -3.72 5.88 7.59
CA VAL A 77 -4.45 7.02 8.17
C VAL A 77 -3.71 8.35 7.91
N VAL A 78 -2.39 8.38 8.12
CA VAL A 78 -1.58 9.59 7.86
C VAL A 78 -1.62 9.95 6.38
N SER A 79 -1.43 8.98 5.49
CA SER A 79 -1.54 9.20 4.03
C SER A 79 -2.96 9.64 3.62
N ALA A 80 -4.01 9.07 4.22
CA ALA A 80 -5.38 9.46 3.93
C ALA A 80 -5.69 10.90 4.36
N ARG A 81 -5.19 11.32 5.53
CA ARG A 81 -5.32 12.71 6.01
C ARG A 81 -4.61 13.69 5.09
N GLU A 82 -3.39 13.37 4.63
CA GLU A 82 -2.68 14.19 3.65
C GLU A 82 -3.45 14.26 2.32
N ALA A 83 -3.94 13.12 1.80
CA ALA A 83 -4.70 13.09 0.55
C ALA A 83 -5.97 13.93 0.61
N LEU A 84 -6.72 13.87 1.73
CA LEU A 84 -7.89 14.70 1.95
C LEU A 84 -7.54 16.20 2.00
N ALA A 85 -6.52 16.56 2.76
CA ALA A 85 -6.04 17.94 2.84
C ALA A 85 -5.59 18.47 1.46
N ASP A 86 -4.86 17.65 0.71
CA ASP A 86 -4.37 17.98 -0.64
C ASP A 86 -5.51 18.16 -1.64
N SER A 87 -6.55 17.33 -1.56
CA SER A 87 -7.72 17.41 -2.44
C SER A 87 -8.59 18.65 -2.21
N GLY A 88 -8.47 19.30 -1.05
CA GLY A 88 -9.38 20.35 -0.60
C GLY A 88 -10.83 19.87 -0.47
N LEU A 89 -11.07 18.57 -0.43
CA LEU A 89 -12.40 17.99 -0.21
C LEU A 89 -12.80 18.12 1.26
N ASP A 90 -13.98 18.67 1.50
CA ASP A 90 -14.64 18.54 2.79
C ASP A 90 -15.51 17.27 2.77
N PRO A 91 -15.16 16.21 3.51
CA PRO A 91 -15.96 15.00 3.55
C PRO A 91 -17.41 15.26 4.06
N ALA A 92 -17.60 16.25 4.94
CA ALA A 92 -18.91 16.59 5.47
C ALA A 92 -19.87 17.18 4.41
N ALA A 93 -19.33 17.69 3.30
CA ALA A 93 -20.11 18.16 2.15
C ALA A 93 -20.58 17.00 1.22
N THR A 94 -20.22 15.77 1.54
CA THR A 94 -20.63 14.57 0.79
C THR A 94 -21.46 13.67 1.69
N PRO A 95 -22.63 13.16 1.23
CA PRO A 95 -23.34 12.17 2.03
C PRO A 95 -22.43 11.00 2.42
N PRO A 96 -22.33 10.61 3.70
CA PRO A 96 -21.39 9.57 4.16
C PRO A 96 -21.52 8.24 3.39
N SER A 97 -22.72 7.85 3.00
CA SER A 97 -23.00 6.66 2.19
C SER A 97 -22.46 6.75 0.76
N ARG A 98 -22.02 7.93 0.31
CA ARG A 98 -21.42 8.17 -1.01
C ARG A 98 -19.89 8.26 -0.96
N ILE A 99 -19.29 8.13 0.24
CA ILE A 99 -17.85 8.05 0.44
C ILE A 99 -17.47 6.59 0.69
N GLY A 100 -16.56 6.06 -0.11
CA GLY A 100 -16.03 4.71 0.05
C GLY A 100 -14.54 4.69 0.38
N VAL A 101 -14.05 3.52 0.80
CA VAL A 101 -12.63 3.24 1.02
C VAL A 101 -12.26 1.91 0.38
N THR A 102 -11.20 1.91 -0.42
CA THR A 102 -10.63 0.70 -1.00
C THR A 102 -9.13 0.70 -0.76
N LEU A 103 -8.66 -0.11 0.19
CA LEU A 103 -7.24 -0.25 0.46
C LEU A 103 -6.71 -1.60 0.01
N GLY A 104 -5.45 -1.62 -0.40
CA GLY A 104 -4.68 -2.81 -0.69
C GLY A 104 -3.64 -3.10 0.40
N SER A 105 -3.41 -4.36 0.69
CA SER A 105 -2.29 -4.79 1.53
C SER A 105 -1.86 -6.20 1.14
N ALA A 106 -0.56 -6.42 1.04
CA ALA A 106 0.00 -7.73 0.71
C ALA A 106 0.14 -8.62 1.94
N VAL A 107 0.46 -8.05 3.10
CA VAL A 107 0.81 -8.81 4.31
C VAL A 107 -0.04 -8.45 5.55
N GLY A 108 -0.86 -7.42 5.48
CA GLY A 108 -1.74 -7.02 6.59
C GLY A 108 -0.98 -6.48 7.80
N CYS A 109 -1.57 -6.63 8.99
CA CYS A 109 -1.04 -6.12 10.26
C CYS A 109 -0.03 -7.11 10.89
N THR A 110 0.93 -7.63 10.14
CA THR A 110 1.86 -8.67 10.60
C THR A 110 2.77 -8.24 11.73
N MET A 111 3.16 -6.98 11.77
CA MET A 111 4.12 -6.45 12.74
C MET A 111 3.58 -6.51 14.17
N SER A 112 2.40 -5.97 14.39
CA SER A 112 1.76 -6.00 15.71
C SER A 112 1.31 -7.41 16.10
N LEU A 113 0.77 -8.18 15.13
CA LEU A 113 0.35 -9.55 15.39
C LEU A 113 1.52 -10.44 15.83
N GLU A 114 2.68 -10.34 15.17
CA GLU A 114 3.89 -11.07 15.55
C GLU A 114 4.35 -10.69 16.95
N ARG A 115 4.42 -9.39 17.26
CA ARG A 115 4.80 -8.89 18.58
C ARG A 115 3.89 -9.43 19.68
N GLU A 116 2.58 -9.36 19.50
CA GLU A 116 1.62 -9.86 20.49
C GLU A 116 1.67 -11.39 20.60
N TYR A 117 1.90 -12.11 19.50
CA TYR A 117 2.06 -13.56 19.54
C TYR A 117 3.26 -13.99 20.39
N VAL A 118 4.37 -13.26 20.35
CA VAL A 118 5.53 -13.51 21.22
C VAL A 118 5.15 -13.43 22.70
N VAL A 119 4.33 -12.43 23.09
CA VAL A 119 3.84 -12.29 24.45
C VAL A 119 2.88 -13.44 24.84
N LEU A 120 1.88 -13.69 24.02
CA LEU A 120 0.84 -14.70 24.27
C LEU A 120 1.40 -16.13 24.36
N SER A 121 2.48 -16.41 23.64
CA SER A 121 3.12 -17.74 23.58
C SER A 121 4.30 -17.90 24.52
N ASP A 122 4.57 -16.92 25.39
CA ASP A 122 5.78 -16.86 26.23
C ASP A 122 7.07 -17.10 25.41
N GLY A 123 7.26 -16.30 24.37
CA GLY A 123 8.42 -16.44 23.50
C GLY A 123 8.41 -17.73 22.65
N GLY A 124 7.22 -18.26 22.31
CA GLY A 124 7.06 -19.49 21.56
C GLY A 124 7.25 -20.78 22.38
N ARG A 125 7.36 -20.67 23.70
CA ARG A 125 7.51 -21.84 24.58
C ARG A 125 6.22 -22.66 24.75
N HIS A 126 5.08 -22.04 24.53
CA HIS A 126 3.78 -22.67 24.62
C HIS A 126 3.09 -22.72 23.25
N TRP A 127 2.68 -23.92 22.84
CA TRP A 127 1.90 -24.12 21.63
C TRP A 127 0.53 -23.42 21.69
N CYS A 128 -0.16 -23.55 22.81
CA CYS A 128 -1.39 -22.82 23.06
C CYS A 128 -1.07 -21.45 23.66
N VAL A 129 -1.60 -20.41 23.07
CA VAL A 129 -1.47 -19.05 23.59
C VAL A 129 -2.29 -18.87 24.86
N ASP A 130 -1.80 -18.03 25.79
CA ASP A 130 -2.57 -17.64 26.97
C ASP A 130 -3.38 -16.37 26.68
N PRO A 131 -4.71 -16.44 26.52
CA PRO A 131 -5.53 -15.28 26.22
C PRO A 131 -5.56 -14.23 27.35
N GLY A 132 -5.13 -14.60 28.55
CA GLY A 132 -5.04 -13.67 29.69
C GLY A 132 -4.03 -12.54 29.50
N TYR A 133 -3.07 -12.71 28.59
CA TYR A 133 -2.10 -11.68 28.22
C TYR A 133 -2.49 -10.89 26.96
N GLY A 134 -3.65 -11.17 26.38
CA GLY A 134 -4.13 -10.49 25.16
C GLY A 134 -4.43 -9.02 25.40
N VAL A 135 -3.91 -8.15 24.51
CA VAL A 135 -4.25 -6.72 24.54
C VAL A 135 -5.67 -6.50 24.00
N PRO A 136 -6.38 -5.44 24.42
CA PRO A 136 -7.75 -5.15 23.96
C PRO A 136 -7.88 -5.01 22.44
N HIS A 137 -6.80 -4.60 21.76
CA HIS A 137 -6.76 -4.35 20.31
C HIS A 137 -6.22 -5.52 19.49
N LEU A 138 -6.06 -6.71 20.09
CA LEU A 138 -5.56 -7.88 19.39
C LEU A 138 -6.42 -8.26 18.17
N TYR A 139 -7.74 -8.05 18.26
CA TYR A 139 -8.66 -8.27 17.15
C TYR A 139 -8.34 -7.34 15.96
N ASP A 140 -8.05 -6.07 16.22
CA ASP A 140 -7.74 -5.07 15.18
C ASP A 140 -6.43 -5.41 14.45
N TYR A 141 -5.48 -6.04 15.13
CA TYR A 141 -4.23 -6.52 14.52
C TYR A 141 -4.42 -7.81 13.71
N MET A 142 -5.38 -8.65 14.10
CA MET A 142 -5.63 -9.92 13.43
C MET A 142 -6.44 -9.75 12.14
N VAL A 143 -7.37 -8.79 12.11
CA VAL A 143 -8.31 -8.62 10.99
C VAL A 143 -7.81 -7.54 10.03
N PRO A 144 -7.29 -7.90 8.84
CA PRO A 144 -6.68 -6.94 7.92
C PRO A 144 -7.62 -5.81 7.47
N SER A 145 -8.95 -6.03 7.46
CA SER A 145 -9.93 -4.99 7.12
C SER A 145 -9.94 -3.82 8.10
N SER A 146 -9.34 -3.96 9.29
CA SER A 146 -9.18 -2.87 10.25
C SER A 146 -8.48 -1.65 9.64
N MET A 147 -7.48 -1.85 8.78
CA MET A 147 -6.78 -0.76 8.08
C MET A 147 -7.74 0.11 7.25
N ALA A 148 -8.64 -0.52 6.49
CA ALA A 148 -9.63 0.20 5.70
C ALA A 148 -10.69 0.88 6.60
N THR A 149 -11.05 0.25 7.70
CA THR A 149 -11.98 0.80 8.69
C THR A 149 -11.42 2.05 9.36
N GLU A 150 -10.14 2.07 9.74
CA GLU A 150 -9.47 3.24 10.33
C GLU A 150 -9.46 4.43 9.35
N VAL A 151 -9.23 4.18 8.08
CA VAL A 151 -9.34 5.23 7.04
C VAL A 151 -10.79 5.67 6.87
N ALA A 152 -11.76 4.75 6.90
CA ALA A 152 -13.18 5.09 6.83
C ALA A 152 -13.62 6.01 7.98
N TRP A 153 -13.17 5.76 9.21
CA TRP A 153 -13.42 6.64 10.35
C TRP A 153 -12.80 8.02 10.16
N THR A 154 -11.61 8.09 9.55
CA THR A 154 -10.92 9.37 9.30
C THR A 154 -11.72 10.30 8.37
N CYS A 155 -12.46 9.76 7.41
CA CYS A 155 -13.24 10.53 6.45
C CYS A 155 -14.76 10.43 6.63
N GLY A 156 -15.24 9.73 7.66
CA GLY A 156 -16.67 9.54 7.90
C GLY A 156 -17.36 8.71 6.81
N ALA A 157 -16.66 7.77 6.16
CA ALA A 157 -17.20 6.95 5.09
C ALA A 157 -18.18 5.90 5.63
N GLU A 158 -19.41 5.90 5.11
CA GLU A 158 -20.45 4.89 5.34
C GLU A 158 -20.83 4.13 4.05
N GLY A 159 -20.16 4.42 2.95
CA GLY A 159 -20.28 3.69 1.69
C GLY A 159 -19.48 2.38 1.70
N PRO A 160 -19.13 1.84 0.51
CA PRO A 160 -18.33 0.61 0.43
C PRO A 160 -16.95 0.76 1.08
N VAL A 161 -16.62 -0.09 2.06
CA VAL A 161 -15.31 -0.15 2.72
C VAL A 161 -14.74 -1.55 2.52
N THR A 162 -13.58 -1.64 1.86
CA THR A 162 -13.00 -2.93 1.46
C THR A 162 -11.48 -2.91 1.58
N LEU A 163 -10.92 -4.03 2.06
CA LEU A 163 -9.51 -4.33 1.92
C LEU A 163 -9.32 -5.41 0.84
N ILE A 164 -8.36 -5.19 -0.05
CA ILE A 164 -8.00 -6.09 -1.15
C ILE A 164 -6.60 -6.64 -0.90
N SER A 165 -6.46 -7.97 -0.94
CA SER A 165 -5.16 -8.63 -0.84
C SER A 165 -4.95 -9.57 -2.03
N THR A 166 -4.20 -9.07 -2.99
CA THR A 166 -3.78 -9.78 -4.21
C THR A 166 -2.25 -9.80 -4.34
N GLY A 167 -1.57 -9.78 -3.19
CA GLY A 167 -0.11 -9.73 -3.12
C GLY A 167 0.42 -8.38 -3.63
N CYS A 168 1.45 -8.41 -4.47
CA CYS A 168 2.13 -7.21 -4.97
C CYS A 168 1.22 -6.27 -5.78
N THR A 169 0.07 -6.72 -6.27
CA THR A 169 -0.88 -5.90 -7.05
C THR A 169 -1.99 -5.30 -6.21
N SER A 170 -2.03 -5.55 -4.90
CA SER A 170 -3.12 -5.13 -4.00
C SER A 170 -3.46 -3.64 -4.14
N GLY A 171 -2.45 -2.78 -4.26
CA GLY A 171 -2.64 -1.33 -4.41
C GLY A 171 -3.26 -0.94 -5.75
N LEU A 172 -2.80 -1.54 -6.85
CA LEU A 172 -3.40 -1.32 -8.18
C LEU A 172 -4.85 -1.82 -8.22
N ASP A 173 -5.10 -2.99 -7.65
CA ASP A 173 -6.43 -3.58 -7.59
C ASP A 173 -7.37 -2.72 -6.72
N ALA A 174 -6.88 -2.16 -5.61
CA ALA A 174 -7.65 -1.26 -4.76
C ALA A 174 -8.02 0.05 -5.48
N VAL A 175 -7.08 0.68 -6.18
CA VAL A 175 -7.35 1.88 -6.98
C VAL A 175 -8.31 1.57 -8.12
N GLY A 176 -8.10 0.47 -8.84
CA GLY A 176 -8.97 0.04 -9.93
C GLY A 176 -10.39 -0.27 -9.48
N TYR A 177 -10.55 -0.94 -8.33
CA TYR A 177 -11.85 -1.23 -7.74
C TYR A 177 -12.54 0.04 -7.24
N GLY A 178 -11.82 0.93 -6.56
CA GLY A 178 -12.34 2.23 -6.12
C GLY A 178 -12.84 3.08 -7.30
N ALA A 179 -12.07 3.13 -8.39
CA ALA A 179 -12.48 3.80 -9.61
C ALA A 179 -13.77 3.18 -10.22
N ARG A 180 -13.89 1.86 -10.13
CA ARG A 180 -15.10 1.16 -10.60
C ARG A 180 -16.34 1.52 -9.79
N LEU A 181 -16.24 1.61 -8.46
CA LEU A 181 -17.34 2.03 -7.59
C LEU A 181 -17.87 3.42 -7.97
N ILE A 182 -16.97 4.34 -8.34
CA ILE A 182 -17.37 5.67 -8.83
C ILE A 182 -17.99 5.57 -10.22
N ALA A 183 -17.35 4.86 -11.14
CA ALA A 183 -17.82 4.72 -12.52
C ALA A 183 -19.21 4.09 -12.62
N GLU A 184 -19.55 3.15 -11.74
CA GLU A 184 -20.85 2.51 -11.62
C GLU A 184 -21.88 3.36 -10.87
N GLY A 185 -21.45 4.38 -10.14
CA GLY A 185 -22.31 5.25 -9.34
C GLY A 185 -22.61 4.72 -7.94
N SER A 186 -21.86 3.73 -7.43
CA SER A 186 -21.98 3.24 -6.05
C SER A 186 -21.40 4.21 -5.03
N ALA A 187 -20.40 5.01 -5.42
CA ALA A 187 -19.82 6.08 -4.64
C ALA A 187 -19.60 7.33 -5.50
N ASP A 188 -19.38 8.49 -4.89
CA ASP A 188 -18.99 9.74 -5.56
C ASP A 188 -17.55 10.10 -5.24
N VAL A 189 -17.05 9.65 -4.08
CA VAL A 189 -15.68 9.80 -3.58
C VAL A 189 -15.21 8.46 -3.04
N VAL A 190 -13.96 8.08 -3.35
CA VAL A 190 -13.32 6.89 -2.77
C VAL A 190 -11.89 7.24 -2.38
N LEU A 191 -11.53 6.98 -1.12
CA LEU A 191 -10.14 6.94 -0.72
C LEU A 191 -9.59 5.57 -1.12
N ALA A 192 -8.65 5.57 -2.07
CA ALA A 192 -8.11 4.35 -2.66
C ALA A 192 -6.59 4.33 -2.61
N GLY A 193 -6.00 3.20 -2.30
CA GLY A 193 -4.55 3.10 -2.22
C GLY A 193 -4.08 1.80 -1.58
N ALA A 194 -2.89 1.82 -1.02
CA ALA A 194 -2.34 0.66 -0.33
C ALA A 194 -1.46 1.05 0.85
N THR A 195 -1.28 0.09 1.75
CA THR A 195 -0.37 0.20 2.90
C THR A 195 0.20 -1.16 3.26
N ASP A 196 1.48 -1.18 3.56
CA ASP A 196 2.16 -2.34 4.15
C ASP A 196 3.29 -1.89 5.09
N ALA A 197 3.46 -2.60 6.21
CA ALA A 197 4.61 -2.48 7.12
C ALA A 197 5.23 -3.89 7.31
N PRO A 198 5.90 -4.44 6.28
CA PRO A 198 6.31 -5.84 6.26
C PRO A 198 7.67 -6.10 6.92
N ILE A 199 8.33 -5.09 7.50
CA ILE A 199 9.70 -5.26 8.02
C ILE A 199 9.64 -5.82 9.43
N SER A 200 9.29 -7.10 9.52
CA SER A 200 9.28 -7.90 10.74
C SER A 200 10.02 -9.22 10.54
N PRO A 201 10.52 -9.87 11.60
CA PRO A 201 11.25 -11.14 11.51
C PRO A 201 10.52 -12.20 10.69
N ILE A 202 9.23 -12.43 10.96
CA ILE A 202 8.47 -13.47 10.25
C ILE A 202 8.31 -13.16 8.76
N THR A 203 8.06 -11.91 8.41
CA THR A 203 7.88 -11.52 7.01
C THR A 203 9.20 -11.63 6.23
N VAL A 204 10.30 -11.15 6.82
CA VAL A 204 11.63 -11.29 6.20
C VAL A 204 11.98 -12.77 6.04
N ALA A 205 11.73 -13.62 7.04
CA ALA A 205 11.96 -15.05 6.96
C ALA A 205 11.15 -15.72 5.83
N CYS A 206 9.87 -15.33 5.66
CA CYS A 206 9.04 -15.86 4.58
C CYS A 206 9.61 -15.55 3.19
N PHE A 207 10.06 -14.31 2.96
CA PHE A 207 10.65 -13.92 1.68
C PHE A 207 12.07 -14.49 1.48
N ASP A 208 12.84 -14.64 2.54
CA ASP A 208 14.14 -15.32 2.50
C ASP A 208 14.00 -16.80 2.15
N ALA A 209 12.96 -17.48 2.67
CA ALA A 209 12.71 -18.89 2.40
C ALA A 209 12.49 -19.18 0.89
N ILE A 210 11.86 -18.27 0.17
CA ILE A 210 11.68 -18.37 -1.28
C ILE A 210 12.81 -17.69 -2.06
N LYS A 211 13.86 -17.19 -1.38
CA LYS A 211 15.02 -16.51 -1.97
C LYS A 211 14.66 -15.30 -2.85
N ALA A 212 13.59 -14.60 -2.53
CA ALA A 212 13.09 -13.48 -3.30
C ALA A 212 13.82 -12.16 -2.99
N THR A 213 14.44 -12.04 -1.79
CA THR A 213 15.13 -10.84 -1.32
C THR A 213 16.58 -10.79 -1.80
N SER A 214 17.12 -9.58 -1.98
CA SER A 214 18.53 -9.38 -2.33
C SER A 214 19.43 -9.63 -1.12
N PRO A 215 20.50 -10.47 -1.28
CA PRO A 215 21.50 -10.68 -0.24
C PRO A 215 22.65 -9.67 -0.29
N ARG A 216 22.54 -8.57 -1.02
CA ARG A 216 23.60 -7.56 -1.15
C ARG A 216 23.66 -6.65 0.09
N ASN A 217 23.98 -7.25 1.24
CA ASN A 217 23.99 -6.57 2.54
C ASN A 217 25.14 -5.59 2.72
N ASP A 218 26.22 -5.74 1.97
CA ASP A 218 27.42 -4.93 1.98
C ASP A 218 27.32 -3.65 1.14
N ASP A 219 26.29 -3.56 0.28
CA ASP A 219 26.05 -2.42 -0.59
C ASP A 219 24.54 -2.13 -0.70
N PRO A 220 23.89 -1.68 0.40
CA PRO A 220 22.46 -1.42 0.42
C PRO A 220 21.99 -0.44 -0.66
N ALA A 221 22.80 0.59 -0.92
CA ALA A 221 22.46 1.65 -1.87
C ALA A 221 22.24 1.16 -3.30
N HIS A 222 22.89 0.07 -3.69
CA HIS A 222 22.77 -0.50 -5.04
C HIS A 222 22.15 -1.91 -5.04
N ALA A 223 21.49 -2.30 -3.96
CA ALA A 223 20.89 -3.63 -3.85
C ALA A 223 19.62 -3.78 -4.71
N SER A 224 18.76 -2.75 -4.74
CA SER A 224 17.60 -2.70 -5.63
C SER A 224 18.06 -2.23 -7.03
N ARG A 225 18.02 -3.15 -7.99
CA ARG A 225 18.50 -2.91 -9.37
C ARG A 225 17.60 -3.58 -10.40
N PRO A 226 16.34 -3.14 -10.51
CA PRO A 226 15.42 -3.71 -11.50
C PRO A 226 15.99 -3.58 -12.93
N PHE A 227 15.75 -4.62 -13.74
CA PHE A 227 16.21 -4.76 -15.12
C PHE A 227 17.74 -4.89 -15.30
N ASP A 228 18.54 -4.77 -14.25
CA ASP A 228 19.98 -5.00 -14.30
C ASP A 228 20.28 -6.49 -14.55
N ARG A 229 21.36 -6.77 -15.27
CA ARG A 229 21.80 -8.16 -15.54
C ARG A 229 22.17 -8.91 -14.25
N ASP A 230 22.74 -8.20 -13.29
CA ASP A 230 23.26 -8.76 -12.03
C ASP A 230 22.28 -8.58 -10.86
N ARG A 231 20.98 -8.35 -11.17
CA ARG A 231 19.91 -8.30 -10.14
C ARG A 231 19.76 -9.65 -9.46
N ASN A 232 19.49 -9.66 -8.18
CA ASN A 232 19.49 -10.88 -7.37
C ASN A 232 18.38 -10.94 -6.29
N GLY A 233 17.32 -10.18 -6.48
CA GLY A 233 16.17 -10.12 -5.59
C GLY A 233 15.71 -8.69 -5.36
N PHE A 234 14.58 -8.55 -4.69
CA PHE A 234 14.06 -7.24 -4.30
C PHE A 234 14.56 -6.84 -2.90
N VAL A 235 14.42 -5.58 -2.56
CA VAL A 235 14.62 -5.04 -1.21
C VAL A 235 13.25 -4.77 -0.60
N LEU A 236 12.97 -5.28 0.60
CA LEU A 236 11.76 -4.97 1.33
C LEU A 236 11.65 -3.47 1.60
N GLY A 237 10.46 -2.94 1.44
CA GLY A 237 10.12 -1.59 1.83
C GLY A 237 8.79 -1.58 2.59
N GLU A 238 8.55 -0.53 3.36
CA GLU A 238 7.28 -0.25 4.00
C GLU A 238 6.74 1.10 3.54
N GLY A 239 5.46 1.35 3.75
CA GLY A 239 4.86 2.63 3.43
C GLY A 239 3.38 2.54 3.06
N ALA A 240 2.82 3.69 2.72
CA ALA A 240 1.47 3.82 2.20
C ALA A 240 1.37 4.92 1.15
N ALA A 241 0.45 4.74 0.23
CA ALA A 241 0.00 5.80 -0.66
C ALA A 241 -1.52 5.73 -0.78
N VAL A 242 -2.18 6.87 -0.59
CA VAL A 242 -3.63 7.00 -0.69
C VAL A 242 -3.98 8.13 -1.64
N PHE A 243 -4.93 7.86 -2.52
CA PHE A 243 -5.52 8.83 -3.45
C PHE A 243 -6.93 9.17 -3.03
N VAL A 244 -7.34 10.41 -3.23
CA VAL A 244 -8.74 10.78 -3.32
C VAL A 244 -9.18 10.61 -4.76
N LEU A 245 -10.01 9.61 -5.01
CA LEU A 245 -10.71 9.42 -6.28
C LEU A 245 -12.07 10.10 -6.20
N GLU A 246 -12.42 10.85 -7.24
CA GLU A 246 -13.67 11.60 -7.28
C GLU A 246 -14.31 11.52 -8.66
N GLU A 247 -15.65 11.55 -8.71
CA GLU A 247 -16.35 11.69 -9.99
C GLU A 247 -15.93 13.02 -10.65
N LEU A 248 -15.51 12.96 -11.90
CA LEU A 248 -14.85 14.07 -12.57
C LEU A 248 -15.69 15.35 -12.65
N GLU A 249 -17.00 15.26 -12.98
CA GLU A 249 -17.85 16.44 -13.09
C GLU A 249 -18.13 17.07 -11.72
N ARG A 250 -18.18 16.25 -10.68
CA ARG A 250 -18.21 16.73 -9.29
C ARG A 250 -16.92 17.46 -8.92
N ALA A 251 -15.74 16.90 -9.25
CA ALA A 251 -14.45 17.53 -9.00
C ALA A 251 -14.35 18.90 -9.70
N ARG A 252 -14.81 18.97 -10.96
CA ARG A 252 -14.87 20.22 -11.73
C ARG A 252 -15.83 21.24 -11.14
N ALA A 253 -17.00 20.79 -10.67
CA ALA A 253 -18.02 21.68 -10.11
C ALA A 253 -17.57 22.41 -8.84
N ARG A 254 -16.58 21.86 -8.11
CA ARG A 254 -15.95 22.49 -6.95
C ARG A 254 -14.57 23.10 -7.23
N ASP A 255 -14.20 23.21 -8.50
CA ASP A 255 -12.89 23.74 -8.95
C ASP A 255 -11.69 23.00 -8.33
N ALA A 256 -11.80 21.67 -8.21
CA ALA A 256 -10.74 20.84 -7.67
C ALA A 256 -9.54 20.77 -8.61
N HIS A 257 -8.34 20.73 -8.02
CA HIS A 257 -7.16 20.31 -8.78
C HIS A 257 -7.31 18.84 -9.20
N VAL A 258 -7.14 18.56 -10.48
CA VAL A 258 -7.17 17.20 -11.03
C VAL A 258 -5.76 16.84 -11.49
N TYR A 259 -5.15 15.87 -10.81
CA TYR A 259 -3.82 15.35 -11.18
C TYR A 259 -3.86 14.54 -12.47
N CYS A 260 -4.82 13.63 -12.55
CA CYS A 260 -5.02 12.74 -13.69
C CYS A 260 -6.41 12.07 -13.60
N GLU A 261 -6.72 11.25 -14.60
CA GLU A 261 -7.88 10.36 -14.59
C GLU A 261 -7.44 8.91 -14.51
N VAL A 262 -8.20 8.10 -13.79
CA VAL A 262 -8.12 6.64 -13.85
C VAL A 262 -8.96 6.17 -15.03
N ALA A 263 -8.33 6.08 -16.19
CA ALA A 263 -9.04 5.83 -17.47
C ALA A 263 -9.37 4.36 -17.69
N GLY A 264 -8.57 3.42 -17.17
CA GLY A 264 -8.80 1.99 -17.37
C GLY A 264 -8.08 1.14 -16.32
N TYR A 265 -8.65 -0.03 -16.07
CA TYR A 265 -8.13 -1.01 -15.14
C TYR A 265 -8.48 -2.42 -15.60
N ALA A 266 -7.54 -3.35 -15.44
CA ALA A 266 -7.78 -4.77 -15.63
C ALA A 266 -6.80 -5.61 -14.79
N THR A 267 -7.23 -6.82 -14.45
CA THR A 267 -6.41 -7.80 -13.74
C THR A 267 -6.51 -9.17 -14.41
N ARG A 268 -5.47 -9.99 -14.28
CA ARG A 268 -5.41 -11.37 -14.80
C ARG A 268 -4.61 -12.25 -13.84
N GLY A 269 -5.06 -13.48 -13.65
CA GLY A 269 -4.29 -14.54 -12.99
C GLY A 269 -3.53 -15.38 -14.02
N ASN A 270 -2.34 -15.88 -13.67
CA ASN A 270 -1.55 -16.69 -14.58
C ASN A 270 -1.76 -18.21 -14.40
N ALA A 271 -2.38 -18.65 -13.29
CA ALA A 271 -2.57 -20.07 -12.93
C ALA A 271 -1.28 -20.91 -13.11
N TYR A 272 -0.13 -20.33 -12.77
CA TYR A 272 1.19 -20.94 -13.00
C TYR A 272 2.00 -20.99 -11.70
N HIS A 273 2.22 -19.86 -11.05
CA HIS A 273 3.00 -19.74 -9.83
C HIS A 273 2.51 -18.54 -9.00
N MET A 274 2.68 -18.61 -7.66
CA MET A 274 2.17 -17.56 -6.76
C MET A 274 2.87 -16.20 -6.95
N THR A 275 4.15 -16.20 -7.35
CA THR A 275 4.94 -14.97 -7.57
C THR A 275 5.63 -14.93 -8.94
N GLY A 276 5.81 -16.08 -9.59
CA GLY A 276 6.50 -16.18 -10.88
C GLY A 276 5.60 -15.86 -12.05
N LEU A 277 6.16 -15.19 -13.05
CA LEU A 277 5.50 -14.89 -14.32
C LEU A 277 5.83 -15.99 -15.35
N LYS A 278 4.90 -16.24 -16.27
CA LYS A 278 5.18 -17.10 -17.43
C LYS A 278 6.17 -16.41 -18.37
N PRO A 279 7.13 -17.15 -18.91
CA PRO A 279 8.15 -16.56 -19.79
C PRO A 279 7.60 -15.89 -21.05
N ASP A 280 6.42 -16.34 -21.54
CA ASP A 280 5.76 -15.76 -22.72
C ASP A 280 5.04 -14.44 -22.43
N GLY A 281 4.84 -14.08 -21.15
CA GLY A 281 4.21 -12.84 -20.71
C GLY A 281 2.76 -12.64 -21.16
N ARG A 282 2.08 -13.69 -21.62
CA ARG A 282 0.76 -13.61 -22.25
C ARG A 282 -0.29 -12.98 -21.35
N GLU A 283 -0.40 -13.43 -20.11
CA GLU A 283 -1.41 -12.94 -19.16
C GLU A 283 -1.18 -11.48 -18.80
N MET A 284 0.08 -11.06 -18.69
CA MET A 284 0.43 -9.65 -18.46
C MET A 284 0.04 -8.80 -19.69
N ALA A 285 0.36 -9.26 -20.89
CA ALA A 285 -0.04 -8.58 -22.10
C ALA A 285 -1.57 -8.48 -22.26
N GLU A 286 -2.30 -9.51 -21.86
CA GLU A 286 -3.77 -9.49 -21.87
C GLU A 286 -4.35 -8.52 -20.83
N ALA A 287 -3.74 -8.40 -19.64
CA ALA A 287 -4.14 -7.39 -18.66
C ALA A 287 -3.94 -5.97 -19.20
N ILE A 288 -2.77 -5.71 -19.80
CA ILE A 288 -2.47 -4.40 -20.41
C ILE A 288 -3.46 -4.09 -21.52
N ARG A 289 -3.68 -5.02 -22.46
CA ARG A 289 -4.65 -4.81 -23.57
C ARG A 289 -6.06 -4.54 -23.06
N ALA A 290 -6.49 -5.25 -22.02
CA ALA A 290 -7.82 -5.06 -21.45
C ALA A 290 -7.94 -3.71 -20.75
N ALA A 291 -6.91 -3.24 -20.05
CA ALA A 291 -6.89 -1.91 -19.44
C ALA A 291 -6.94 -0.80 -20.50
N LEU A 292 -6.12 -0.91 -21.55
CA LEU A 292 -6.11 0.04 -22.68
C LEU A 292 -7.46 0.06 -23.41
N ALA A 293 -8.05 -1.10 -23.67
CA ALA A 293 -9.38 -1.20 -24.28
C ALA A 293 -10.46 -0.53 -23.41
N GLY A 294 -10.41 -0.72 -22.09
CA GLY A 294 -11.29 -0.04 -21.13
C GLY A 294 -11.10 1.47 -21.13
N ALA A 295 -9.86 1.93 -21.24
CA ALA A 295 -9.50 3.34 -21.36
C ALA A 295 -9.80 3.95 -22.75
N ARG A 296 -10.01 3.13 -23.79
CA ARG A 296 -10.10 3.53 -25.20
C ARG A 296 -8.83 4.24 -25.68
N VAL A 297 -7.67 3.74 -25.27
CA VAL A 297 -6.34 4.22 -25.60
C VAL A 297 -5.63 3.19 -26.46
N ASN A 298 -4.98 3.63 -27.54
CA ASN A 298 -4.15 2.75 -28.35
C ASN A 298 -2.76 2.56 -27.73
N PRO A 299 -2.07 1.46 -27.99
CA PRO A 299 -0.73 1.22 -27.44
C PRO A 299 0.31 2.29 -27.77
N ASP A 300 0.19 2.93 -28.93
CA ASP A 300 1.07 4.01 -29.41
C ASP A 300 0.80 5.38 -28.77
N GLU A 301 -0.28 5.49 -28.00
CA GLU A 301 -0.59 6.67 -27.19
C GLU A 301 -0.04 6.55 -25.74
N VAL A 302 0.71 5.48 -25.42
CA VAL A 302 1.30 5.26 -24.10
C VAL A 302 2.72 5.82 -24.08
N ASP A 303 2.92 6.91 -23.35
CA ASP A 303 4.22 7.57 -23.24
C ASP A 303 5.14 6.94 -22.18
N TYR A 304 4.56 6.38 -21.12
CA TYR A 304 5.34 5.89 -19.97
C TYR A 304 4.70 4.65 -19.33
N ILE A 305 5.54 3.69 -18.94
CA ILE A 305 5.14 2.50 -18.19
C ILE A 305 5.92 2.47 -16.88
N ASN A 306 5.20 2.61 -15.75
CA ASN A 306 5.76 2.32 -14.44
C ASN A 306 5.69 0.81 -14.22
N ALA A 307 6.81 0.12 -14.40
CA ALA A 307 6.87 -1.33 -14.29
C ALA A 307 6.91 -1.77 -12.82
N HIS A 308 6.57 -3.06 -12.58
CA HIS A 308 6.70 -3.65 -11.25
C HIS A 308 8.13 -3.55 -10.70
N GLY A 309 9.14 -3.82 -11.52
CA GLY A 309 10.54 -3.50 -11.22
C GLY A 309 11.07 -4.08 -9.93
N SER A 310 10.69 -5.31 -9.55
CA SER A 310 11.11 -5.93 -8.29
C SER A 310 12.61 -6.21 -8.20
N GLY A 311 13.28 -6.46 -9.32
CA GLY A 311 14.70 -6.90 -9.36
C GLY A 311 14.87 -8.41 -9.10
N THR A 312 13.79 -9.18 -9.12
CA THR A 312 13.83 -10.66 -9.08
C THR A 312 14.15 -11.26 -10.45
#